data_a3e305ec84ce3484b88444f91bdabf69
#
_entry.id   a3e305ec84ce3484b88444f91bdabf69
#
_cell.length_a   1.000
_cell.length_b   1.000
_cell.length_c   1.000
_cell.angle_alpha   90.00
_cell.angle_beta   90.00
_cell.angle_gamma   90.00
#
_symmetry.space_group_name_H-M   'P 1'
#
loop_
_entity.id
_entity.type
_entity.pdbx_description
1 polymer ?
#
loop_
_entity_poly.entity_id
_entity_poly.type
_entity_poly.pdbx_seq_one_letter_code
_entity_poly.pdbx_strand_id
1 'polypeptide(L)'
;MCIRDRIASSAVSELRDTRLEKCQALSDLGQGPYALNFEPTHRMAALQEAHADLPNGEEREVTVSVAGRVMTRRVMGKLAFFTLADETGTIQLFLEKAGLEAQQEGWFKQITGLVDGGDWLGVSGTLRRTDRGELSVKVSDWRMLTKALQPLPDKWHGRPMWRSATASAISTSSCRRTAGR
;
A
#
# COMPACT_ATOMS: atom_id res chain seq x y z
N MET A 1 26.35 -12.53 21.24
CA MET A 1 24.99 -12.04 20.96
C MET A 1 24.83 -10.68 21.63
N CYS A 2 24.84 -9.60 20.84
CA CYS A 2 24.98 -8.23 21.33
C CYS A 2 23.65 -7.74 21.98
N ILE A 3 23.73 -6.89 23.00
CA ILE A 3 22.55 -6.29 23.68
C ILE A 3 21.65 -5.54 22.65
N ARG A 4 22.22 -4.95 21.61
CA ARG A 4 21.48 -4.32 20.49
C ARG A 4 20.56 -5.29 19.74
N ASP A 5 21.00 -6.54 19.53
CA ASP A 5 20.20 -7.53 18.79
C ASP A 5 18.99 -7.98 19.59
N ARG A 6 19.11 -7.97 20.92
CA ARG A 6 18.01 -8.36 21.82
C ARG A 6 16.92 -7.30 21.92
N ILE A 7 17.30 -6.02 21.94
CA ILE A 7 16.37 -4.88 21.96
C ILE A 7 15.62 -4.76 20.62
N ALA A 8 16.35 -4.91 19.49
CA ALA A 8 15.73 -4.91 18.18
C ALA A 8 14.73 -6.06 17.99
N SER A 9 15.03 -7.25 18.54
CA SER A 9 14.16 -8.42 18.48
C SER A 9 12.88 -8.24 19.31
N SER A 10 12.93 -7.60 20.49
CA SER A 10 11.74 -7.34 21.31
C SER A 10 10.82 -6.28 20.66
N ALA A 11 11.39 -5.21 20.13
CA ALA A 11 10.61 -4.17 19.45
C ALA A 11 9.91 -4.69 18.18
N VAL A 12 10.54 -5.61 17.45
CA VAL A 12 9.93 -6.25 16.27
C VAL A 12 8.80 -7.18 16.69
N SER A 13 8.93 -7.90 17.81
CA SER A 13 7.86 -8.77 18.32
C SER A 13 6.65 -7.95 18.78
N GLU A 14 6.83 -6.88 19.52
CA GLU A 14 5.75 -5.99 19.97
C GLU A 14 5.00 -5.34 18.80
N LEU A 15 5.72 -4.89 17.77
CA LEU A 15 5.10 -4.38 16.55
C LEU A 15 4.29 -5.44 15.82
N ARG A 16 4.77 -6.68 15.78
CA ARG A 16 4.06 -7.79 15.18
C ARG A 16 2.77 -8.09 15.94
N ASP A 17 2.82 -8.12 17.26
CA ASP A 17 1.67 -8.39 18.12
C ASP A 17 0.59 -7.30 17.94
N THR A 18 0.98 -6.03 17.96
CA THR A 18 0.08 -4.90 17.65
C THR A 18 -0.56 -5.05 16.27
N ARG A 19 0.18 -5.51 15.25
CA ARG A 19 -0.37 -5.72 13.92
C ARG A 19 -1.29 -6.92 13.82
N LEU A 20 -1.06 -7.96 14.62
CA LEU A 20 -1.97 -9.09 14.75
C LEU A 20 -3.30 -8.68 15.41
N GLU A 21 -3.27 -7.83 16.44
CA GLU A 21 -4.47 -7.24 17.02
C GLU A 21 -5.28 -6.45 15.98
N LYS A 22 -4.61 -5.68 15.12
CA LYS A 22 -5.26 -4.98 14.00
C LYS A 22 -5.84 -5.94 12.97
N CYS A 23 -5.21 -7.10 12.72
CA CYS A 23 -5.78 -8.14 11.87
C CYS A 23 -7.10 -8.66 12.45
N GLN A 24 -7.14 -8.89 13.75
CA GLN A 24 -8.36 -9.34 14.42
C GLN A 24 -9.46 -8.27 14.31
N ALA A 25 -9.12 -7.00 14.59
CA ALA A 25 -10.05 -5.90 14.46
C ALA A 25 -10.61 -5.75 13.02
N LEU A 26 -9.79 -5.97 11.99
CA LEU A 26 -10.25 -5.99 10.59
C LEU A 26 -11.22 -7.15 10.34
N SER A 27 -10.95 -8.32 10.89
CA SER A 27 -11.83 -9.49 10.77
C SER A 27 -13.19 -9.25 11.45
N ASP A 28 -13.17 -8.62 12.61
CA ASP A 28 -14.40 -8.27 13.38
C ASP A 28 -15.27 -7.23 12.64
N LEU A 29 -14.64 -6.38 11.81
CA LEU A 29 -15.32 -5.45 10.91
C LEU A 29 -15.81 -6.09 9.60
N GLY A 30 -15.61 -7.40 9.41
CA GLY A 30 -15.97 -8.11 8.19
C GLY A 30 -15.01 -7.85 7.02
N GLN A 31 -13.93 -7.11 7.24
CA GLN A 31 -12.83 -6.98 6.30
C GLN A 31 -11.74 -7.99 6.68
N GLY A 32 -11.64 -9.09 5.94
CA GLY A 32 -10.54 -10.03 6.18
C GLY A 32 -9.19 -9.33 5.98
N PRO A 33 -8.17 -9.64 6.80
CA PRO A 33 -6.83 -9.05 6.66
C PRO A 33 -6.12 -9.49 5.36
N TYR A 34 -6.72 -10.41 4.62
CA TYR A 34 -6.25 -10.97 3.35
C TYR A 34 -7.43 -11.11 2.41
N ALA A 35 -7.67 -10.11 1.56
CA ALA A 35 -8.72 -10.15 0.57
C ALA A 35 -8.22 -10.77 -0.73
N LEU A 36 -8.98 -11.73 -1.27
CA LEU A 36 -8.63 -12.43 -2.50
C LEU A 36 -9.21 -11.76 -3.76
N ASN A 37 -10.26 -10.96 -3.61
CA ASN A 37 -11.03 -10.44 -4.73
C ASN A 37 -11.00 -8.91 -4.75
N PHE A 38 -9.99 -8.35 -5.40
CA PHE A 38 -9.93 -6.93 -5.73
C PHE A 38 -9.28 -6.79 -7.11
N GLU A 39 -10.02 -6.22 -8.05
CA GLU A 39 -9.54 -5.98 -9.40
C GLU A 39 -9.29 -4.47 -9.59
N PRO A 40 -8.03 -4.05 -9.64
CA PRO A 40 -7.71 -2.65 -9.94
C PRO A 40 -8.03 -2.37 -11.41
N THR A 41 -8.70 -1.24 -11.67
CA THR A 41 -9.03 -0.83 -13.04
C THR A 41 -7.83 -0.24 -13.78
N HIS A 42 -6.88 0.33 -13.04
CA HIS A 42 -5.75 1.06 -13.61
C HIS A 42 -4.45 0.78 -12.85
N ARG A 43 -3.34 0.86 -13.58
CA ARG A 43 -1.99 0.93 -13.02
C ARG A 43 -1.62 2.39 -12.71
N MET A 44 -0.79 2.60 -11.71
CA MET A 44 -0.48 3.96 -11.24
C MET A 44 0.23 4.82 -12.28
N ALA A 45 1.18 4.26 -13.05
CA ALA A 45 1.84 5.00 -14.12
C ALA A 45 0.86 5.41 -15.24
N ALA A 46 -0.02 4.48 -15.63
CA ALA A 46 -1.02 4.76 -16.66
C ALA A 46 -2.00 5.87 -16.25
N LEU A 47 -2.39 5.91 -14.96
CA LEU A 47 -3.20 7.01 -14.44
C LEU A 47 -2.48 8.35 -14.48
N GLN A 48 -1.20 8.38 -14.13
CA GLN A 48 -0.41 9.61 -14.17
C GLN A 48 -0.25 10.14 -15.59
N GLU A 49 -0.02 9.26 -16.57
CA GLU A 49 0.08 9.62 -17.98
C GLU A 49 -1.26 10.08 -18.56
N ALA A 50 -2.34 9.31 -18.31
CA ALA A 50 -3.66 9.61 -18.86
C ALA A 50 -4.27 10.91 -18.30
N HIS A 51 -3.85 11.35 -17.14
CA HIS A 51 -4.38 12.54 -16.48
C HIS A 51 -3.30 13.60 -16.20
N ALA A 52 -2.24 13.61 -16.99
CA ALA A 52 -1.19 14.64 -16.91
C ALA A 52 -1.70 16.06 -17.20
N ASP A 53 -2.78 16.16 -17.96
CA ASP A 53 -3.46 17.40 -18.38
C ASP A 53 -4.35 18.02 -17.31
N LEU A 54 -4.63 17.30 -16.21
CA LEU A 54 -5.52 17.80 -15.15
C LEU A 54 -4.88 19.02 -14.45
N PRO A 55 -5.54 20.20 -14.41
CA PRO A 55 -5.03 21.37 -13.72
C PRO A 55 -4.90 21.19 -12.21
N ASN A 56 -4.01 21.96 -11.58
CA ASN A 56 -3.83 21.94 -10.14
C ASN A 56 -5.09 22.42 -9.43
N GLY A 57 -5.45 21.76 -8.35
CA GLY A 57 -6.64 22.04 -7.53
C GLY A 57 -7.95 21.49 -8.09
N GLU A 58 -7.96 20.95 -9.31
CA GLU A 58 -9.18 20.40 -9.92
C GLU A 58 -9.42 18.93 -9.58
N GLU A 59 -10.70 18.56 -9.61
CA GLU A 59 -11.18 17.18 -9.46
C GLU A 59 -11.77 16.72 -10.80
N ARG A 60 -11.56 15.46 -11.14
CA ARG A 60 -12.19 14.81 -12.28
C ARG A 60 -13.07 13.68 -11.79
N GLU A 61 -14.36 13.71 -12.11
CA GLU A 61 -15.36 12.72 -11.70
C GLU A 61 -15.22 11.41 -12.49
N VAL A 62 -14.00 10.88 -12.53
CA VAL A 62 -13.71 9.56 -13.08
C VAL A 62 -13.42 8.63 -11.92
N THR A 63 -14.28 7.63 -11.74
CA THR A 63 -14.06 6.60 -10.72
C THR A 63 -12.96 5.66 -11.16
N VAL A 64 -11.94 5.53 -10.34
CA VAL A 64 -10.81 4.64 -10.56
C VAL A 64 -10.64 3.71 -9.36
N SER A 65 -10.15 2.49 -9.63
CA SER A 65 -9.73 1.56 -8.59
C SER A 65 -8.25 1.25 -8.78
N VAL A 66 -7.48 1.38 -7.70
CA VAL A 66 -6.05 1.09 -7.68
C VAL A 66 -5.69 0.22 -6.48
N ALA A 67 -4.69 -0.63 -6.67
CA ALA A 67 -4.15 -1.46 -5.60
C ALA A 67 -2.64 -1.21 -5.46
N GLY A 68 -2.16 -1.15 -4.23
CA GLY A 68 -0.74 -0.93 -4.00
C GLY A 68 -0.33 -1.04 -2.55
N ARG A 69 0.97 -1.00 -2.34
CA ARG A 69 1.58 -1.03 -1.01
C ARG A 69 1.66 0.38 -0.43
N VAL A 70 1.23 0.53 0.82
CA VAL A 70 1.36 1.79 1.57
C VAL A 70 2.84 2.03 1.90
N MET A 71 3.41 3.07 1.30
CA MET A 71 4.80 3.46 1.53
C MET A 71 4.94 4.52 2.60
N THR A 72 4.04 5.50 2.59
CA THR A 72 4.01 6.57 3.60
C THR A 72 2.57 6.86 4.02
N ARG A 73 2.41 7.32 5.24
CA ARG A 73 1.11 7.79 5.75
C ARG A 73 1.31 9.04 6.59
N ARG A 74 0.44 10.01 6.38
CA ARG A 74 0.39 11.25 7.14
C ARG A 74 -1.05 11.53 7.50
N VAL A 75 -1.34 11.63 8.78
CA VAL A 75 -2.68 11.94 9.29
C VAL A 75 -2.64 13.33 9.90
N MET A 76 -3.53 14.22 9.44
CA MET A 76 -3.61 15.62 9.85
C MET A 76 -5.06 15.97 10.22
N GLY A 77 -5.46 15.61 11.42
CA GLY A 77 -6.80 15.90 11.93
C GLY A 77 -7.90 15.22 11.13
N LYS A 78 -8.61 15.99 10.29
CA LYS A 78 -9.72 15.49 9.45
C LYS A 78 -9.28 15.02 8.06
N LEU A 79 -8.01 15.15 7.74
CA LEU A 79 -7.41 14.77 6.47
C LEU A 79 -6.30 13.75 6.69
N ALA A 80 -6.13 12.84 5.76
CA ALA A 80 -4.96 11.98 5.72
C ALA A 80 -4.46 11.79 4.29
N PHE A 81 -3.16 11.63 4.16
CA PHE A 81 -2.48 11.40 2.89
C PHE A 81 -1.67 10.11 3.01
N PHE A 82 -1.95 9.16 2.14
CA PHE A 82 -1.14 7.95 2.02
C PHE A 82 -0.50 7.92 0.64
N THR A 83 0.70 7.37 0.54
CA THR A 83 1.32 7.09 -0.75
C THR A 83 1.26 5.59 -0.98
N LEU A 84 0.60 5.18 -2.04
CA LEU A 84 0.63 3.81 -2.53
C LEU A 84 1.72 3.66 -3.60
N ALA A 85 2.31 2.48 -3.66
CA ALA A 85 3.22 2.06 -4.72
C ALA A 85 2.77 0.73 -5.31
N ASP A 86 2.76 0.64 -6.63
CA ASP A 86 2.65 -0.60 -7.37
C ASP A 86 3.97 -0.90 -8.11
N GLU A 87 3.97 -1.84 -9.03
CA GLU A 87 5.15 -2.17 -9.84
C GLU A 87 5.50 -1.09 -10.88
N THR A 88 4.54 -0.21 -11.21
CA THR A 88 4.68 0.79 -12.27
C THR A 88 5.02 2.18 -11.72
N GLY A 89 4.58 2.51 -10.53
CA GLY A 89 4.82 3.83 -9.96
C GLY A 89 4.22 4.04 -8.58
N THR A 90 3.95 5.29 -8.26
CA THR A 90 3.35 5.68 -6.98
C THR A 90 2.19 6.63 -7.22
N ILE A 91 1.19 6.59 -6.36
CA ILE A 91 0.07 7.54 -6.36
C ILE A 91 -0.24 7.98 -4.94
N GLN A 92 -0.67 9.23 -4.78
CA GLN A 92 -1.13 9.74 -3.51
C GLN A 92 -2.61 9.40 -3.32
N LEU A 93 -2.99 9.04 -2.11
CA LEU A 93 -4.38 8.95 -1.68
C LEU A 93 -4.73 10.18 -0.85
N PHE A 94 -5.84 10.80 -1.18
CA PHE A 94 -6.45 11.86 -0.41
C PHE A 94 -7.66 11.31 0.34
N LEU A 95 -7.55 11.30 1.67
CA LEU A 95 -8.53 10.76 2.58
C LEU A 95 -9.15 11.92 3.36
N GLU A 96 -10.40 12.20 3.08
CA GLU A 96 -11.17 13.24 3.77
C GLU A 96 -12.17 12.58 4.72
N LYS A 97 -12.18 13.01 5.99
CA LYS A 97 -13.10 12.46 6.99
C LYS A 97 -14.55 12.58 6.54
N ALA A 98 -14.96 13.74 6.06
CA ALA A 98 -16.34 13.98 5.65
C ALA A 98 -16.78 13.05 4.50
N GLY A 99 -15.92 12.84 3.50
CA GLY A 99 -16.21 11.96 2.37
C GLY A 99 -16.31 10.49 2.77
N LEU A 100 -15.41 10.01 3.61
CA LEU A 100 -15.41 8.62 4.06
C LEU A 100 -16.54 8.32 5.06
N GLU A 101 -16.81 9.22 6.00
CA GLU A 101 -17.89 9.07 6.98
C GLU A 101 -19.29 9.15 6.33
N ALA A 102 -19.40 9.81 5.17
CA ALA A 102 -20.64 9.83 4.39
C ALA A 102 -20.94 8.46 3.74
N GLN A 103 -19.92 7.65 3.47
CA GLN A 103 -20.09 6.30 2.93
C GLN A 103 -20.40 5.30 4.06
N GLN A 104 -19.58 5.35 5.12
CA GLN A 104 -19.79 4.51 6.29
C GLN A 104 -19.22 5.19 7.53
N GLU A 105 -19.99 5.21 8.60
CA GLU A 105 -19.56 5.76 9.89
C GLU A 105 -18.31 5.04 10.42
N GLY A 106 -17.34 5.81 10.87
CA GLY A 106 -16.10 5.29 11.42
C GLY A 106 -15.03 4.91 10.41
N TRP A 107 -15.29 4.95 9.10
CA TRP A 107 -14.31 4.55 8.08
C TRP A 107 -13.01 5.34 8.12
N PHE A 108 -13.08 6.65 8.35
CA PHE A 108 -11.88 7.45 8.48
C PHE A 108 -11.01 7.01 9.67
N LYS A 109 -11.64 6.70 10.80
CA LYS A 109 -10.93 6.19 11.99
C LYS A 109 -10.38 4.78 11.75
N GLN A 110 -11.12 3.92 11.05
CA GLN A 110 -10.67 2.57 10.70
C GLN A 110 -9.44 2.62 9.80
N ILE A 111 -9.49 3.32 8.67
CA ILE A 111 -8.36 3.37 7.74
C ILE A 111 -7.13 4.02 8.37
N THR A 112 -7.32 5.09 9.15
CA THR A 112 -6.20 5.76 9.82
C THR A 112 -5.66 5.00 11.03
N GLY A 113 -6.44 4.14 11.66
CA GLY A 113 -6.02 3.35 12.82
C GLY A 113 -5.46 1.97 12.50
N LEU A 114 -6.08 1.29 11.54
CA LEU A 114 -5.79 -0.11 11.23
C LEU A 114 -4.74 -0.30 10.12
N VAL A 115 -4.59 0.69 9.22
CA VAL A 115 -3.61 0.63 8.13
C VAL A 115 -2.25 1.10 8.62
N ASP A 116 -1.21 0.33 8.30
CA ASP A 116 0.19 0.65 8.61
C ASP A 116 1.05 0.72 7.34
N GLY A 117 2.24 1.28 7.47
CA GLY A 117 3.22 1.24 6.39
C GLY A 117 3.63 -0.20 6.05
N GLY A 118 3.60 -0.52 4.78
CA GLY A 118 3.86 -1.87 4.27
C GLY A 118 2.61 -2.67 3.90
N ASP A 119 1.43 -2.26 4.37
CA ASP A 119 0.18 -2.93 4.03
C ASP A 119 -0.16 -2.77 2.54
N TRP A 120 -0.88 -3.73 1.99
CA TRP A 120 -1.47 -3.63 0.67
C TRP A 120 -2.93 -3.21 0.78
N LEU A 121 -3.26 -2.14 0.09
CA LEU A 121 -4.62 -1.60 0.01
C LEU A 121 -5.14 -1.64 -1.42
N GLY A 122 -6.43 -1.95 -1.55
CA GLY A 122 -7.24 -1.59 -2.69
C GLY A 122 -8.09 -0.38 -2.33
N VAL A 123 -8.15 0.61 -3.20
CA VAL A 123 -8.95 1.80 -3.00
C VAL A 123 -9.67 2.17 -4.26
N SER A 124 -10.88 2.71 -4.11
CA SER A 124 -11.67 3.28 -5.20
C SER A 124 -12.01 4.72 -4.88
N GLY A 125 -12.10 5.55 -5.89
CA GLY A 125 -12.42 6.96 -5.70
C GLY A 125 -12.29 7.78 -6.98
N THR A 126 -12.39 9.09 -6.85
CA THR A 126 -12.26 10.05 -7.95
C THR A 126 -10.84 10.62 -8.01
N LEU A 127 -10.48 11.13 -9.17
CA LEU A 127 -9.16 11.75 -9.36
C LEU A 127 -9.19 13.22 -8.96
N ARG A 128 -8.15 13.64 -8.28
CA ARG A 128 -7.89 15.02 -7.91
C ARG A 128 -6.42 15.35 -8.11
N ARG A 129 -6.14 16.54 -8.64
CA ARG A 129 -4.78 17.08 -8.57
C ARG A 129 -4.69 18.07 -7.41
N THR A 130 -3.72 17.86 -6.54
CA THR A 130 -3.48 18.77 -5.41
C THR A 130 -2.97 20.12 -5.93
N ASP A 131 -3.05 21.17 -5.10
CA ASP A 131 -2.52 22.50 -5.42
C ASP A 131 -1.01 22.47 -5.72
N ARG A 132 -0.31 21.44 -5.21
CA ARG A 132 1.13 21.20 -5.47
C ARG A 132 1.41 20.42 -6.76
N GLY A 133 0.38 20.04 -7.50
CA GLY A 133 0.50 19.34 -8.77
C GLY A 133 0.58 17.81 -8.66
N GLU A 134 0.42 17.22 -7.47
CA GLU A 134 0.41 15.76 -7.31
C GLU A 134 -0.95 15.18 -7.66
N LEU A 135 -0.98 14.21 -8.60
CA LEU A 135 -2.18 13.44 -8.89
C LEU A 135 -2.52 12.55 -7.70
N SER A 136 -3.73 12.65 -7.22
CA SER A 136 -4.22 11.94 -6.05
C SER A 136 -5.55 11.26 -6.33
N VAL A 137 -5.80 10.14 -5.67
CA VAL A 137 -7.12 9.52 -5.63
C VAL A 137 -7.85 10.00 -4.38
N LYS A 138 -8.98 10.68 -4.54
CA LYS A 138 -9.89 11.02 -3.46
C LYS A 138 -10.71 9.78 -3.12
N VAL A 139 -10.36 9.16 -2.01
CA VAL A 139 -10.86 7.84 -1.64
C VAL A 139 -12.32 7.91 -1.20
N SER A 140 -13.17 7.13 -1.85
CA SER A 140 -14.56 6.89 -1.48
C SER A 140 -14.79 5.51 -0.87
N ASP A 141 -14.00 4.51 -1.28
CA ASP A 141 -14.04 3.15 -0.77
C ASP A 141 -12.63 2.58 -0.61
N TRP A 142 -12.45 1.72 0.37
CA TRP A 142 -11.17 1.09 0.64
C TRP A 142 -11.31 -0.34 1.16
N ARG A 143 -10.33 -1.16 0.84
CA ARG A 143 -10.26 -2.55 1.28
C ARG A 143 -8.85 -2.95 1.65
N MET A 144 -8.68 -3.62 2.78
CA MET A 144 -7.41 -4.26 3.12
C MET A 144 -7.22 -5.47 2.22
N LEU A 145 -6.10 -5.52 1.48
CA LEU A 145 -5.74 -6.66 0.64
C LEU A 145 -4.79 -7.59 1.37
N THR A 146 -3.77 -7.03 1.99
CA THR A 146 -2.81 -7.83 2.78
C THR A 146 -2.22 -6.98 3.90
N LYS A 147 -2.36 -7.47 5.12
CA LYS A 147 -1.74 -6.86 6.29
C LYS A 147 -0.27 -7.28 6.40
N ALA A 148 0.63 -6.31 6.43
CA ALA A 148 2.06 -6.55 6.65
C ALA A 148 2.34 -6.74 8.14
N LEU A 149 2.74 -7.92 8.57
CA LEU A 149 3.05 -8.21 9.98
C LEU A 149 4.43 -7.70 10.41
N GLN A 150 5.31 -7.44 9.45
CA GLN A 150 6.64 -6.89 9.73
C GLN A 150 6.75 -5.49 9.12
N PRO A 151 7.45 -4.55 9.79
CA PRO A 151 7.70 -3.23 9.23
C PRO A 151 8.58 -3.34 7.98
N LEU A 152 8.42 -2.38 7.07
CA LEU A 152 9.37 -2.23 5.97
C LEU A 152 10.75 -1.90 6.54
N PRO A 153 11.84 -2.41 5.93
CA PRO A 153 13.19 -2.03 6.33
C PRO A 153 13.40 -0.52 6.13
N ASP A 154 14.14 0.08 7.04
CA ASP A 154 14.48 1.50 6.97
C ASP A 154 15.25 1.81 5.67
N LYS A 155 14.89 2.94 5.06
CA LYS A 155 15.50 3.41 3.80
C LYS A 155 17.04 3.53 3.87
N TRP A 156 17.58 3.63 5.07
CA TRP A 156 19.02 3.83 5.33
C TRP A 156 19.84 2.54 5.37
N HIS A 157 19.20 1.36 5.50
CA HIS A 157 19.89 0.09 5.72
C HIS A 157 19.61 -0.99 4.67
N GLY A 158 18.94 -0.69 3.58
CA GLY A 158 18.61 -1.72 2.60
C GLY A 158 18.47 -1.24 1.17
N ARG A 159 18.99 -2.03 0.24
CA ARG A 159 18.57 -1.99 -1.16
C ARG A 159 17.05 -2.11 -1.21
N PRO A 160 16.34 -1.40 -2.11
CA PRO A 160 14.91 -1.57 -2.25
C PRO A 160 14.60 -3.06 -2.54
N MET A 161 13.96 -3.71 -1.59
CA MET A 161 13.73 -5.17 -1.55
C MET A 161 12.91 -5.68 -2.74
N TRP A 162 12.22 -4.80 -3.46
CA TRP A 162 11.41 -5.16 -4.63
C TRP A 162 12.20 -5.40 -5.92
N ARG A 163 13.47 -4.96 -6.00
CA ARG A 163 14.33 -5.21 -7.17
C ARG A 163 15.12 -6.52 -7.10
N SER A 164 15.19 -7.20 -5.96
CA SER A 164 15.99 -8.41 -5.81
C SER A 164 15.23 -9.73 -5.90
N ALA A 165 13.90 -9.72 -5.92
CA ALA A 165 13.10 -10.95 -5.95
C ALA A 165 12.92 -11.56 -7.35
N THR A 166 13.26 -10.85 -8.42
CA THR A 166 13.07 -11.34 -9.80
C THR A 166 14.34 -11.78 -10.52
N ALA A 167 15.51 -11.70 -9.89
CA ALA A 167 16.78 -11.97 -10.57
C ALA A 167 17.52 -13.25 -10.13
N SER A 168 16.93 -14.13 -9.33
CA SER A 168 17.64 -15.32 -8.84
C SER A 168 16.85 -16.62 -8.92
N ALA A 169 16.21 -16.90 -10.03
CA ALA A 169 15.72 -18.25 -10.28
C ALA A 169 15.58 -18.54 -11.77
N ILE A 170 16.64 -18.49 -12.54
CA ILE A 170 16.81 -19.34 -13.74
C ILE A 170 18.31 -19.49 -13.97
N SER A 171 18.96 -20.30 -13.20
CA SER A 171 20.17 -20.96 -13.67
C SER A 171 19.73 -22.28 -14.29
N THR A 172 19.56 -22.27 -15.58
CA THR A 172 19.38 -23.48 -16.36
C THR A 172 20.66 -24.29 -16.27
N SER A 173 20.62 -25.33 -15.46
CA SER A 173 21.57 -26.43 -15.49
C SER A 173 21.50 -27.08 -16.85
N SER A 174 22.41 -26.75 -17.76
CA SER A 174 22.58 -27.46 -19.02
C SER A 174 23.17 -28.82 -18.70
N CYS A 175 22.34 -29.84 -18.69
CA CYS A 175 22.75 -31.25 -18.69
C CYS A 175 23.39 -31.53 -20.04
N ARG A 176 24.74 -31.53 -20.11
CA ARG A 176 25.49 -32.06 -21.24
C ARG A 176 25.36 -33.57 -21.17
N ARG A 177 24.59 -34.18 -22.08
CA ARG A 177 24.70 -35.59 -22.39
C ARG A 177 26.00 -35.79 -23.17
N THR A 178 26.96 -36.40 -22.56
CA THR A 178 28.09 -37.03 -23.26
C THR A 178 27.62 -38.36 -23.83
N ALA A 179 27.48 -38.40 -25.14
CA ALA A 179 27.39 -39.67 -25.87
C ALA A 179 28.80 -40.26 -25.91
N GLY A 180 29.01 -41.38 -25.24
CA GLY A 180 30.20 -42.21 -25.35
C GLY A 180 29.85 -43.45 -26.22
N ARG A 181 30.79 -43.74 -27.09
CA ARG A 181 30.85 -44.95 -27.96
C ARG A 181 30.82 -46.24 -27.14
#